data_8e5bf5b0217d793d600dc4cf676bf523
#
_entry.id   8e5bf5b0217d793d600dc4cf676bf523
#
_cell.length_a   1.000
_cell.length_b   1.000
_cell.length_c   1.000
_cell.angle_alpha   90.00
_cell.angle_beta   90.00
_cell.angle_gamma   90.00
#
_symmetry.space_group_name_H-M   'P 1'
#
loop_
_entity.id
_entity.type
_entity.pdbx_description
1 polymer ?
#
loop_
_entity_poly.entity_id
_entity_poly.type
_entity_poly.pdbx_seq_one_letter_code
_entity_poly.pdbx_strand_id
1 'polypeptide(L)'
;NLYSIETSEFRLDGGAMFGIIPKTMWRKFSPADDLNRIHLVTRSLLLVNNKRKILIDTGNGTKWEEKYKRIYQIDTSIYSIETSLNKFGYAPEDITDVICTHLHFDHVGGNTKIDECKIVPTFPNAKYWVSKENWKLANHPSQKDAGSFLVDDWEILLENGMLEIVDGGESFIEGVDIFLSNGHTLGLMHPIISDGNQTVFY
;
A
#
# COMPACT_ATOMS: atom_id res chain seq x y z
N ASN A 1 18.47 -7.57 -2.94
CA ASN A 1 18.35 -6.22 -3.52
C ASN A 1 17.05 -5.57 -3.07
N LEU A 2 17.08 -4.23 -2.90
CA LEU A 2 15.92 -3.40 -2.57
C LEU A 2 15.74 -2.34 -3.66
N TYR A 3 14.49 -2.14 -4.10
CA TYR A 3 14.14 -1.15 -5.12
C TYR A 3 12.93 -0.33 -4.67
N SER A 4 13.01 0.99 -4.81
CA SER A 4 11.87 1.89 -4.59
C SER A 4 10.97 1.87 -5.84
N ILE A 5 9.70 1.58 -5.65
CA ILE A 5 8.68 1.47 -6.71
C ILE A 5 7.65 2.59 -6.49
N GLU A 6 7.72 3.63 -7.29
CA GLU A 6 6.71 4.69 -7.29
C GLU A 6 5.50 4.22 -8.10
N THR A 7 4.29 4.36 -7.54
CA THR A 7 3.09 3.73 -8.09
C THR A 7 2.03 4.71 -8.56
N SER A 8 1.96 5.90 -7.96
CA SER A 8 1.06 6.98 -8.40
C SER A 8 1.38 8.29 -7.71
N GLU A 9 0.94 9.39 -8.30
CA GLU A 9 0.80 10.68 -7.63
C GLU A 9 -0.64 10.89 -7.21
N PHE A 10 -0.87 11.61 -6.11
CA PHE A 10 -2.20 11.93 -5.64
C PHE A 10 -2.19 13.12 -4.67
N ARG A 11 -3.37 13.55 -4.22
CA ARG A 11 -3.49 14.66 -3.28
C ARG A 11 -4.50 14.35 -2.19
N LEU A 12 -4.15 14.72 -0.95
CA LEU A 12 -5.05 14.66 0.20
C LEU A 12 -5.09 16.01 0.92
N ASP A 13 -6.15 16.25 1.69
CA ASP A 13 -6.27 17.45 2.51
C ASP A 13 -5.10 17.55 3.49
N GLY A 14 -4.37 18.67 3.45
CA GLY A 14 -3.21 18.88 4.30
C GLY A 14 -3.56 18.96 5.80
N GLY A 15 -4.78 19.39 6.14
CA GLY A 15 -5.25 19.38 7.52
C GLY A 15 -5.45 17.96 8.04
N ALA A 16 -6.02 17.08 7.22
CA ALA A 16 -6.15 15.66 7.56
C ALA A 16 -4.77 14.98 7.72
N MET A 17 -3.82 15.30 6.83
CA MET A 17 -2.48 14.67 6.87
C MET A 17 -1.62 15.16 8.04
N PHE A 18 -1.65 16.45 8.34
CA PHE A 18 -0.84 17.03 9.42
C PHE A 18 -1.53 17.08 10.78
N GLY A 19 -2.81 16.78 10.83
CA GLY A 19 -3.59 16.71 12.07
C GLY A 19 -3.52 17.99 12.90
N ILE A 20 -2.99 17.90 14.11
CA ILE A 20 -2.91 19.04 15.05
C ILE A 20 -1.84 20.07 14.69
N ILE A 21 -0.97 19.82 13.71
CA ILE A 21 0.09 20.74 13.32
C ILE A 21 -0.53 21.91 12.53
N PRO A 22 -0.32 23.18 12.95
CA PRO A 22 -0.91 24.32 12.28
C PRO A 22 -0.46 24.46 10.82
N LYS A 23 -1.39 24.83 9.91
CA LYS A 23 -1.11 25.04 8.48
C LYS A 23 0.06 25.99 8.22
N THR A 24 0.19 27.04 9.04
CA THR A 24 1.28 28.01 8.93
C THR A 24 2.67 27.41 9.11
N MET A 25 2.75 26.26 9.78
CA MET A 25 4.01 25.50 9.96
C MET A 25 4.26 24.57 8.78
N TRP A 26 3.31 23.65 8.47
CA TRP A 26 3.55 22.62 7.48
C TRP A 26 3.51 23.11 6.02
N ARG A 27 2.74 24.16 5.69
CA ARG A 27 2.65 24.69 4.31
C ARG A 27 3.99 25.19 3.73
N LYS A 28 4.99 25.42 4.58
CA LYS A 28 6.33 25.82 4.16
C LYS A 28 7.10 24.66 3.49
N PHE A 29 6.77 23.44 3.85
CA PHE A 29 7.42 22.21 3.36
C PHE A 29 6.53 21.43 2.39
N SER A 30 5.21 21.54 2.57
CA SER A 30 4.21 20.87 1.74
C SER A 30 3.16 21.89 1.29
N PRO A 31 3.42 22.64 0.20
CA PRO A 31 2.47 23.63 -0.31
C PRO A 31 1.13 22.98 -0.68
N ALA A 32 0.04 23.58 -0.24
CA ALA A 32 -1.31 23.13 -0.58
C ALA A 32 -1.89 23.92 -1.75
N ASP A 33 -2.76 23.26 -2.53
CA ASP A 33 -3.59 23.92 -3.54
C ASP A 33 -4.76 24.71 -2.90
N ASP A 34 -5.60 25.32 -3.74
CA ASP A 34 -6.75 26.14 -3.30
C ASP A 34 -7.80 25.32 -2.53
N LEU A 35 -7.81 24.01 -2.67
CA LEU A 35 -8.66 23.08 -1.92
C LEU A 35 -7.95 22.51 -0.67
N ASN A 36 -6.85 23.10 -0.25
CA ASN A 36 -6.03 22.67 0.89
C ASN A 36 -5.37 21.30 0.73
N ARG A 37 -5.26 20.75 -0.50
CA ARG A 37 -4.67 19.44 -0.76
C ARG A 37 -3.17 19.57 -0.99
N ILE A 38 -2.41 18.70 -0.36
CA ILE A 38 -0.96 18.56 -0.56
C ILE A 38 -0.67 17.46 -1.58
N HIS A 39 0.43 17.59 -2.31
CA HIS A 39 0.92 16.59 -3.25
C HIS A 39 1.61 15.44 -2.50
N LEU A 40 1.27 14.22 -2.87
CA LEU A 40 1.79 12.98 -2.31
C LEU A 40 2.16 12.01 -3.43
N VAL A 41 3.06 11.10 -3.14
CA VAL A 41 3.46 9.98 -4.02
C VAL A 41 3.32 8.70 -3.23
N THR A 42 2.61 7.71 -3.78
CA THR A 42 2.64 6.37 -3.22
C THR A 42 3.91 5.65 -3.64
N ARG A 43 4.59 5.06 -2.67
CA ARG A 43 5.89 4.40 -2.88
C ARG A 43 5.90 3.06 -2.18
N SER A 44 6.13 2.02 -2.95
CA SER A 44 6.28 0.63 -2.50
C SER A 44 7.75 0.26 -2.43
N LEU A 45 8.09 -0.77 -1.68
CA LEU A 45 9.43 -1.33 -1.65
C LEU A 45 9.41 -2.75 -2.24
N LEU A 46 10.22 -2.97 -3.29
CA LEU A 46 10.42 -4.30 -3.84
C LEU A 46 11.72 -4.90 -3.27
N LEU A 47 11.57 -6.00 -2.53
CA LEU A 47 12.66 -6.84 -2.05
C LEU A 47 12.83 -8.04 -2.97
N VAL A 48 14.03 -8.21 -3.51
CA VAL A 48 14.38 -9.33 -4.39
C VAL A 48 15.53 -10.14 -3.83
N ASN A 49 15.31 -11.42 -3.64
CA ASN A 49 16.33 -12.43 -3.36
C ASN A 49 16.25 -13.58 -4.36
N ASN A 50 17.08 -14.62 -4.18
CA ASN A 50 17.14 -15.75 -5.10
C ASN A 50 15.84 -16.59 -5.16
N LYS A 51 14.97 -16.49 -4.16
CA LYS A 51 13.76 -17.32 -4.02
C LYS A 51 12.47 -16.51 -4.18
N ARG A 52 12.49 -15.23 -3.78
CA ARG A 52 11.27 -14.43 -3.62
C ARG A 52 11.44 -13.03 -4.22
N LYS A 53 10.33 -12.51 -4.68
CA LYS A 53 10.13 -11.10 -5.04
C LYS A 53 8.97 -10.59 -4.20
N ILE A 54 9.29 -9.86 -3.14
CA ILE A 54 8.35 -9.40 -2.13
C ILE A 54 8.08 -7.92 -2.35
N LEU A 55 6.83 -7.57 -2.54
CA LEU A 55 6.41 -6.17 -2.65
C LEU A 55 5.77 -5.74 -1.33
N ILE A 56 6.19 -4.60 -0.80
CA ILE A 56 5.60 -3.99 0.40
C ILE A 56 4.75 -2.82 -0.05
N ASP A 57 3.45 -2.91 0.18
CA ASP A 57 2.38 -2.04 -0.32
C ASP A 57 2.28 -1.98 -1.85
N THR A 58 1.18 -1.44 -2.37
CA THR A 58 0.88 -1.42 -3.80
C THR A 58 0.33 -0.09 -4.30
N GLY A 59 0.18 0.89 -3.41
CA GLY A 59 -0.30 2.24 -3.73
C GLY A 59 -1.80 2.31 -4.03
N ASN A 60 -2.21 3.40 -4.67
CA ASN A 60 -3.62 3.72 -4.93
C ASN A 60 -4.31 2.79 -5.93
N GLY A 61 -3.54 2.10 -6.79
CA GLY A 61 -4.12 1.34 -7.89
C GLY A 61 -4.84 2.20 -8.95
N THR A 62 -5.65 1.54 -9.78
CA THR A 62 -6.29 2.17 -10.96
C THR A 62 -7.82 2.06 -10.99
N LYS A 63 -8.47 1.41 -10.01
CA LYS A 63 -9.91 1.11 -9.96
C LYS A 63 -10.82 2.28 -9.59
N TRP A 64 -10.33 3.47 -9.64
CA TRP A 64 -11.04 4.65 -9.16
C TRP A 64 -12.13 5.12 -10.11
N GLU A 65 -13.30 5.42 -9.57
CA GLU A 65 -14.32 6.19 -10.26
C GLU A 65 -13.82 7.61 -10.56
N GLU A 66 -14.25 8.20 -11.68
CA GLU A 66 -13.85 9.54 -12.13
C GLU A 66 -14.11 10.64 -11.09
N LYS A 67 -15.13 10.46 -10.24
CA LYS A 67 -15.42 11.38 -9.13
C LYS A 67 -14.27 11.42 -8.13
N TYR A 68 -13.80 10.26 -7.69
CA TYR A 68 -12.73 10.15 -6.69
C TYR A 68 -11.36 10.44 -7.28
N LYS A 69 -11.10 10.07 -8.53
CA LYS A 69 -9.89 10.51 -9.25
C LYS A 69 -9.76 12.04 -9.23
N ARG A 70 -10.86 12.77 -9.45
CA ARG A 70 -10.84 14.24 -9.39
C ARG A 70 -10.67 14.77 -7.97
N ILE A 71 -11.31 14.16 -6.96
CA ILE A 71 -11.19 14.58 -5.56
C ILE A 71 -9.74 14.41 -5.09
N TYR A 72 -9.18 13.23 -5.29
CA TYR A 72 -7.84 12.87 -4.83
C TYR A 72 -6.75 13.18 -5.86
N GLN A 73 -7.10 13.64 -7.06
CA GLN A 73 -6.18 13.87 -8.18
C GLN A 73 -5.20 12.71 -8.39
N ILE A 74 -5.74 11.49 -8.37
CA ILE A 74 -4.92 10.29 -8.58
C ILE A 74 -4.44 10.28 -10.02
N ASP A 75 -3.12 10.23 -10.20
CA ASP A 75 -2.43 10.19 -11.49
C ASP A 75 -1.45 9.02 -11.54
N THR A 76 -1.70 8.10 -12.47
CA THR A 76 -0.85 6.95 -12.78
C THR A 76 -0.14 7.08 -14.12
N SER A 77 -0.21 8.25 -14.76
CA SER A 77 0.38 8.48 -16.09
C SER A 77 1.89 8.57 -16.05
N ILE A 78 2.47 9.09 -14.95
CA ILE A 78 3.92 9.21 -14.75
C ILE A 78 4.46 7.93 -14.12
N TYR A 79 3.76 7.43 -13.10
CA TYR A 79 4.11 6.22 -12.36
C TYR A 79 2.92 5.27 -12.35
N SER A 80 3.14 4.02 -12.66
CA SER A 80 2.25 2.91 -12.36
C SER A 80 3.06 1.75 -11.79
N ILE A 81 2.41 0.84 -11.09
CA ILE A 81 3.12 -0.29 -10.47
C ILE A 81 3.81 -1.15 -11.57
N GLU A 82 3.11 -1.38 -12.67
CA GLU A 82 3.63 -2.15 -13.80
C GLU A 82 4.84 -1.47 -14.45
N THR A 83 4.72 -0.16 -14.77
CA THR A 83 5.82 0.57 -15.42
C THR A 83 7.03 0.67 -14.50
N SER A 84 6.81 0.80 -13.19
CA SER A 84 7.89 0.90 -12.21
C SER A 84 8.57 -0.44 -11.93
N LEU A 85 7.84 -1.55 -11.92
CA LEU A 85 8.41 -2.90 -11.86
C LEU A 85 9.24 -3.20 -13.13
N ASN A 86 8.71 -2.84 -14.30
CA ASN A 86 9.38 -3.06 -15.58
C ASN A 86 10.74 -2.35 -15.70
N LYS A 87 10.94 -1.19 -15.04
CA LYS A 87 12.24 -0.51 -14.97
C LYS A 87 13.34 -1.38 -14.37
N PHE A 88 12.97 -2.34 -13.51
CA PHE A 88 13.88 -3.27 -12.86
C PHE A 88 13.85 -4.67 -13.48
N GLY A 89 13.12 -4.85 -14.59
CA GLY A 89 13.03 -6.13 -15.32
C GLY A 89 12.04 -7.12 -14.70
N TYR A 90 11.07 -6.65 -13.93
CA TYR A 90 10.04 -7.48 -13.32
C TYR A 90 8.65 -7.12 -13.84
N ALA A 91 7.77 -8.14 -13.91
CA ALA A 91 6.35 -8.02 -14.20
C ALA A 91 5.51 -8.36 -12.95
N PRO A 92 4.23 -7.99 -12.90
CA PRO A 92 3.33 -8.37 -11.80
C PRO A 92 3.31 -9.88 -11.51
N GLU A 93 3.41 -10.70 -12.55
CA GLU A 93 3.41 -12.17 -12.45
C GLU A 93 4.66 -12.73 -11.77
N ASP A 94 5.73 -11.94 -11.67
CA ASP A 94 6.97 -12.31 -11.00
C ASP A 94 6.89 -12.17 -9.48
N ILE A 95 5.97 -11.38 -8.97
CA ILE A 95 5.82 -11.12 -7.53
C ILE A 95 5.30 -12.38 -6.82
N THR A 96 6.02 -12.79 -5.79
CA THR A 96 5.69 -13.99 -5.01
C THR A 96 4.93 -13.68 -3.73
N ASP A 97 5.10 -12.48 -3.19
CA ASP A 97 4.50 -12.05 -1.93
C ASP A 97 4.20 -10.55 -1.97
N VAL A 98 3.07 -10.16 -1.39
CA VAL A 98 2.72 -8.76 -1.13
C VAL A 98 2.49 -8.61 0.36
N ILE A 99 3.27 -7.76 1.02
CA ILE A 99 3.06 -7.39 2.42
C ILE A 99 2.23 -6.12 2.45
N CYS A 100 0.99 -6.19 2.90
CA CYS A 100 0.13 -5.04 3.12
C CYS A 100 0.44 -4.47 4.50
N THR A 101 1.13 -3.33 4.58
CA THR A 101 1.41 -2.70 5.88
C THR A 101 0.11 -2.47 6.64
N HIS A 102 -0.92 -2.02 5.95
CA HIS A 102 -2.31 -1.91 6.41
C HIS A 102 -3.24 -1.75 5.19
N LEU A 103 -4.56 -1.86 5.40
CA LEU A 103 -5.53 -1.94 4.32
C LEU A 103 -6.17 -0.59 3.93
N HIS A 104 -5.50 0.55 4.13
CA HIS A 104 -5.96 1.82 3.55
C HIS A 104 -5.73 1.83 2.04
N PHE A 105 -6.62 2.50 1.31
CA PHE A 105 -6.68 2.50 -0.16
C PHE A 105 -5.38 2.96 -0.83
N ASP A 106 -4.65 3.87 -0.22
CA ASP A 106 -3.39 4.41 -0.74
C ASP A 106 -2.19 3.49 -0.52
N HIS A 107 -2.38 2.39 0.21
CA HIS A 107 -1.41 1.33 0.43
C HIS A 107 -1.74 0.04 -0.33
N VAL A 108 -3.02 -0.30 -0.47
CA VAL A 108 -3.44 -1.59 -1.04
C VAL A 108 -4.35 -1.50 -2.27
N GLY A 109 -4.67 -0.30 -2.74
CA GLY A 109 -5.49 -0.09 -3.92
C GLY A 109 -4.96 -0.79 -5.19
N GLY A 110 -3.64 -0.97 -5.27
CA GLY A 110 -2.99 -1.72 -6.36
C GLY A 110 -2.96 -3.23 -6.18
N ASN A 111 -3.46 -3.79 -5.07
CA ASN A 111 -3.56 -5.25 -4.89
C ASN A 111 -4.40 -5.91 -5.98
N THR A 112 -5.41 -5.19 -6.45
CA THR A 112 -6.35 -5.64 -7.46
C THR A 112 -6.49 -4.60 -8.56
N LYS A 113 -6.92 -5.05 -9.74
CA LYS A 113 -7.17 -4.23 -10.92
C LYS A 113 -8.46 -4.65 -11.62
N ILE A 114 -8.94 -3.80 -12.52
CA ILE A 114 -10.05 -4.18 -13.43
C ILE A 114 -9.44 -4.76 -14.69
N ASP A 115 -9.87 -5.97 -15.03
CA ASP A 115 -9.58 -6.66 -16.28
C ASP A 115 -10.89 -7.20 -16.85
N GLU A 116 -11.21 -6.91 -18.12
CA GLU A 116 -12.48 -7.28 -18.78
C GLU A 116 -13.73 -7.00 -17.92
N CYS A 117 -13.77 -5.82 -17.27
CA CYS A 117 -14.84 -5.40 -16.35
C CYS A 117 -14.99 -6.24 -15.08
N LYS A 118 -13.97 -6.99 -14.69
CA LYS A 118 -13.92 -7.76 -13.45
C LYS A 118 -12.76 -7.29 -12.58
N ILE A 119 -12.95 -7.37 -11.28
CA ILE A 119 -11.86 -7.17 -10.33
C ILE A 119 -11.05 -8.47 -10.29
N VAL A 120 -9.73 -8.35 -10.52
CA VAL A 120 -8.80 -9.47 -10.50
C VAL A 120 -7.56 -9.12 -9.68
N PRO A 121 -6.83 -10.10 -9.12
CA PRO A 121 -5.54 -9.85 -8.48
C PRO A 121 -4.53 -9.22 -9.46
N THR A 122 -3.84 -8.16 -9.05
CA THR A 122 -2.76 -7.56 -9.85
C THR A 122 -1.54 -8.48 -9.91
N PHE A 123 -1.27 -9.21 -8.83
CA PHE A 123 -0.14 -10.14 -8.70
C PHE A 123 -0.66 -11.56 -8.56
N PRO A 124 -0.94 -12.25 -9.70
CA PRO A 124 -1.70 -13.50 -9.71
C PRO A 124 -0.98 -14.69 -9.05
N ASN A 125 0.34 -14.59 -8.89
CA ASN A 125 1.17 -15.64 -8.29
C ASN A 125 1.57 -15.33 -6.84
N ALA A 126 1.14 -14.18 -6.31
CA ALA A 126 1.54 -13.74 -4.99
C ALA A 126 0.62 -14.27 -3.87
N LYS A 127 1.20 -14.45 -2.67
CA LYS A 127 0.47 -14.44 -1.41
C LYS A 127 0.43 -13.02 -0.86
N TYR A 128 -0.72 -12.63 -0.32
CA TYR A 128 -0.91 -11.30 0.28
C TYR A 128 -1.01 -11.45 1.80
N TRP A 129 -0.21 -10.68 2.52
CA TRP A 129 -0.05 -10.79 3.97
C TRP A 129 -0.62 -9.56 4.66
N VAL A 130 -1.47 -9.74 5.67
CA VAL A 130 -2.06 -8.67 6.46
C VAL A 130 -2.13 -9.07 7.92
N SER A 131 -1.98 -8.11 8.86
CA SER A 131 -2.15 -8.41 10.27
C SER A 131 -3.62 -8.68 10.62
N LYS A 132 -3.83 -9.55 11.60
CA LYS A 132 -5.16 -9.92 12.10
C LYS A 132 -5.93 -8.72 12.67
N GLU A 133 -5.23 -7.82 13.37
CA GLU A 133 -5.84 -6.62 13.94
C GLU A 133 -6.30 -5.66 12.85
N ASN A 134 -5.48 -5.44 11.81
CA ASN A 134 -5.85 -4.56 10.70
C ASN A 134 -6.97 -5.17 9.85
N TRP A 135 -6.92 -6.50 9.62
CA TRP A 135 -8.00 -7.24 8.98
C TRP A 135 -9.34 -7.08 9.71
N LYS A 136 -9.35 -7.23 11.05
CA LYS A 136 -10.56 -7.01 11.85
C LYS A 136 -11.09 -5.59 11.74
N LEU A 137 -10.18 -4.59 11.81
CA LEU A 137 -10.55 -3.19 11.68
C LEU A 137 -11.13 -2.89 10.30
N ALA A 138 -10.50 -3.37 9.22
CA ALA A 138 -10.96 -3.14 7.85
C ALA A 138 -12.36 -3.71 7.58
N ASN A 139 -12.72 -4.83 8.21
CA ASN A 139 -14.05 -5.42 8.10
C ASN A 139 -15.10 -4.81 9.05
N HIS A 140 -14.66 -4.09 10.08
CA HIS A 140 -15.54 -3.41 11.06
C HIS A 140 -15.00 -2.02 11.41
N PRO A 141 -14.82 -1.14 10.40
CA PRO A 141 -14.22 0.17 10.62
C PRO A 141 -15.12 1.08 11.43
N SER A 142 -14.52 2.02 12.16
CA SER A 142 -15.27 3.13 12.73
C SER A 142 -15.80 4.05 11.63
N GLN A 143 -16.80 4.90 11.94
CA GLN A 143 -17.29 5.89 10.98
C GLN A 143 -16.19 6.84 10.46
N LYS A 144 -15.16 7.09 11.27
CA LYS A 144 -14.02 7.91 10.90
C LYS A 144 -13.14 7.21 9.87
N ASP A 145 -12.94 5.91 10.01
CA ASP A 145 -11.96 5.16 9.24
C ASP A 145 -12.56 4.50 7.99
N ALA A 146 -13.91 4.35 7.94
CA ALA A 146 -14.62 3.60 6.90
C ALA A 146 -14.29 4.06 5.48
N GLY A 147 -14.05 5.37 5.27
CA GLY A 147 -13.69 5.90 3.96
C GLY A 147 -12.28 5.54 3.47
N SER A 148 -11.45 4.99 4.35
CA SER A 148 -10.08 4.58 4.02
C SER A 148 -9.98 3.11 3.58
N PHE A 149 -11.01 2.30 3.84
CA PHE A 149 -11.02 0.87 3.54
C PHE A 149 -11.97 0.57 2.39
N LEU A 150 -11.44 0.06 1.28
CA LEU A 150 -12.22 -0.29 0.09
C LEU A 150 -12.18 -1.82 -0.10
N VAL A 151 -13.33 -2.46 0.06
CA VAL A 151 -13.46 -3.92 0.02
C VAL A 151 -12.94 -4.52 -1.29
N ASP A 152 -13.08 -3.80 -2.41
CA ASP A 152 -12.57 -4.17 -3.72
C ASP A 152 -11.05 -4.38 -3.78
N ASP A 153 -10.32 -3.90 -2.77
CA ASP A 153 -8.85 -4.02 -2.71
C ASP A 153 -8.39 -5.38 -2.18
N TRP A 154 -9.30 -6.18 -1.58
CA TRP A 154 -8.92 -7.47 -0.97
C TRP A 154 -9.96 -8.61 -1.06
N GLU A 155 -11.24 -8.34 -1.36
CA GLU A 155 -12.30 -9.38 -1.34
C GLU A 155 -11.96 -10.55 -2.26
N ILE A 156 -11.60 -10.28 -3.51
CA ILE A 156 -11.23 -11.32 -4.48
C ILE A 156 -9.97 -12.10 -4.07
N LEU A 157 -9.06 -11.49 -3.31
CA LEU A 157 -7.87 -12.16 -2.80
C LEU A 157 -8.24 -13.18 -1.73
N LEU A 158 -9.21 -12.83 -0.87
CA LEU A 158 -9.74 -13.75 0.14
C LEU A 158 -10.49 -14.91 -0.53
N GLU A 159 -11.36 -14.62 -1.49
CA GLU A 159 -12.12 -15.63 -2.24
C GLU A 159 -11.22 -16.63 -2.97
N ASN A 160 -10.11 -16.15 -3.52
CA ASN A 160 -9.13 -16.98 -4.22
C ASN A 160 -8.14 -17.69 -3.29
N GLY A 161 -8.26 -17.52 -1.96
CA GLY A 161 -7.32 -18.11 -1.00
C GLY A 161 -5.89 -17.58 -1.10
N MET A 162 -5.73 -16.34 -1.58
CA MET A 162 -4.43 -15.66 -1.73
C MET A 162 -4.09 -14.79 -0.52
N LEU A 163 -5.06 -14.46 0.34
CA LEU A 163 -4.88 -13.60 1.50
C LEU A 163 -4.54 -14.44 2.75
N GLU A 164 -3.39 -14.15 3.34
CA GLU A 164 -2.88 -14.77 4.57
C GLU A 164 -2.97 -13.76 5.73
N ILE A 165 -3.70 -14.13 6.77
CA ILE A 165 -3.90 -13.29 7.96
C ILE A 165 -2.94 -13.77 9.04
N VAL A 166 -2.04 -12.87 9.50
CA VAL A 166 -0.98 -13.18 10.45
C VAL A 166 -1.18 -12.47 11.79
N ASP A 167 -0.79 -13.11 12.88
CA ASP A 167 -0.87 -12.50 14.21
C ASP A 167 0.24 -11.44 14.44
N GLY A 168 1.26 -11.40 13.58
CA GLY A 168 2.39 -10.47 13.61
C GLY A 168 3.49 -10.86 14.60
N GLY A 169 4.61 -10.14 14.53
CA GLY A 169 5.71 -10.26 15.51
C GLY A 169 6.68 -11.43 15.30
N GLU A 170 6.41 -12.35 14.42
CA GLU A 170 7.31 -13.45 14.07
C GLU A 170 7.75 -13.37 12.62
N SER A 171 8.96 -13.87 12.34
CA SER A 171 9.47 -14.02 10.98
C SER A 171 8.63 -15.04 10.23
N PHE A 172 7.75 -14.59 9.34
CA PHE A 172 6.95 -15.45 8.48
C PHE A 172 7.57 -15.62 7.09
N ILE A 173 8.49 -14.75 6.73
CA ILE A 173 9.29 -14.79 5.50
C ILE A 173 10.77 -14.67 5.89
N GLU A 174 11.61 -15.56 5.35
CA GLU A 174 13.05 -15.54 5.60
C GLU A 174 13.67 -14.16 5.27
N GLY A 175 14.30 -13.53 6.28
CA GLY A 175 14.93 -12.21 6.15
C GLY A 175 13.98 -11.00 6.31
N VAL A 176 12.71 -11.26 6.68
CA VAL A 176 11.73 -10.21 6.96
C VAL A 176 11.02 -10.49 8.29
N ASP A 177 11.27 -9.64 9.26
CA ASP A 177 10.55 -9.60 10.52
C ASP A 177 9.45 -8.53 10.46
N ILE A 178 8.43 -8.64 11.30
CA ILE A 178 7.34 -7.67 11.39
C ILE A 178 7.28 -7.08 12.78
N PHE A 179 7.37 -5.76 12.87
CA PHE A 179 6.99 -5.00 14.07
C PHE A 179 5.56 -4.46 13.89
N LEU A 180 4.72 -4.61 14.91
CA LEU A 180 3.35 -4.07 14.90
C LEU A 180 3.25 -2.78 15.68
N SER A 181 2.51 -1.81 15.13
CA SER A 181 2.11 -0.60 15.85
C SER A 181 0.61 -0.33 15.73
N ASN A 182 0.09 0.54 16.62
CA ASN A 182 -1.33 0.89 16.67
C ASN A 182 -1.56 2.41 16.62
N GLY A 183 -0.61 3.17 16.09
CA GLY A 183 -0.67 4.63 16.06
C GLY A 183 -1.56 5.18 14.95
N HIS A 184 -1.19 4.92 13.70
CA HIS A 184 -1.94 5.37 12.52
C HIS A 184 -3.22 4.56 12.32
N THR A 185 -3.10 3.24 12.43
CA THR A 185 -4.20 2.27 12.38
C THR A 185 -3.88 1.08 13.29
N LEU A 186 -4.86 0.27 13.67
CA LEU A 186 -4.61 -0.92 14.47
C LEU A 186 -3.88 -1.98 13.63
N GLY A 187 -2.86 -2.60 14.22
CA GLY A 187 -2.12 -3.69 13.58
C GLY A 187 -1.33 -3.28 12.35
N LEU A 188 -0.86 -2.02 12.28
CA LEU A 188 0.04 -1.58 11.22
C LEU A 188 1.33 -2.40 11.26
N MET A 189 1.65 -3.08 10.16
CA MET A 189 2.86 -3.87 10.02
C MET A 189 4.02 -3.00 9.52
N HIS A 190 5.14 -3.07 10.22
CA HIS A 190 6.41 -2.46 9.81
C HIS A 190 7.40 -3.57 9.49
N PRO A 191 7.65 -3.85 8.20
CA PRO A 191 8.67 -4.81 7.81
C PRO A 191 10.08 -4.37 8.21
N ILE A 192 10.80 -5.27 8.87
CA ILE A 192 12.21 -5.14 9.22
C ILE A 192 12.99 -6.12 8.36
N ILE A 193 13.75 -5.61 7.40
CA ILE A 193 14.45 -6.42 6.41
C ILE A 193 15.92 -6.47 6.77
N SER A 194 16.48 -7.66 6.97
CA SER A 194 17.89 -7.83 7.35
C SER A 194 18.58 -8.90 6.51
N ASP A 195 19.83 -8.63 6.13
CA ASP A 195 20.75 -9.60 5.52
C ASP A 195 21.87 -10.04 6.49
N GLY A 196 21.77 -9.66 7.76
CA GLY A 196 22.77 -9.91 8.79
C GLY A 196 23.86 -8.84 8.89
N ASN A 197 24.03 -7.98 7.88
CA ASN A 197 24.98 -6.87 7.87
C ASN A 197 24.29 -5.51 7.92
N GLN A 198 23.15 -5.40 7.23
CA GLN A 198 22.33 -4.19 7.15
C GLN A 198 20.88 -4.52 7.51
N THR A 199 20.23 -3.54 8.13
CA THR A 199 18.80 -3.62 8.46
C THR A 199 18.09 -2.39 7.92
N VAL A 200 16.98 -2.62 7.23
CA VAL A 200 16.07 -1.58 6.72
C VAL A 200 14.75 -1.72 7.44
N PHE A 201 14.23 -0.63 7.95
CA PHE A 201 12.89 -0.51 8.54
C PHE A 201 11.99 0.23 7.55
N TYR A 202 10.83 -0.35 7.23
CA TYR A 202 9.83 0.23 6.32
C TYR A 202 8.63 0.77 7.09
#